data_1e3cacc07d297db5618efc30e7f45f2f
#
_entry.id   1e3cacc07d297db5618efc30e7f45f2f
#
_cell.length_a   1.000
_cell.length_b   1.000
_cell.length_c   1.000
_cell.angle_alpha   90.00
_cell.angle_beta   90.00
_cell.angle_gamma   90.00
#
_symmetry.space_group_name_H-M   'P 1'
#
loop_
_entity.id
_entity.type
_entity.pdbx_description
1 polymer ?
#
loop_
_entity_poly.entity_id
_entity_poly.type
_entity_poly.pdbx_seq_one_letter_code
_entity_poly.pdbx_strand_id
1 'polypeptide(L)'
;FSRVLNSELMRHVKIDRNNLVMSSTIDSYSYTGNFTVIQASQIGAYCSLSWGVSVGGGEHPLNRFTTHDILYNDRYGFDTCADIGAERYQDRVEIKNDVWIGANSVILRGVRIGNGAVVGAGAVVTKDIPDYGIAVGNPARLIRYRFSDAVIERLLASQWWLLDADKLRKHISFF
;
A
#
# COMPACT_ATOMS: atom_id res chain seq x y z
N PHE A 1 16.38 -6.62 -11.42
CA PHE A 1 15.10 -6.90 -12.08
C PHE A 1 13.98 -6.84 -11.05
N SER A 2 12.83 -6.26 -11.43
CA SER A 2 11.61 -6.34 -10.63
C SER A 2 10.77 -7.55 -11.04
N ARG A 3 9.96 -8.07 -10.12
CA ARG A 3 9.05 -9.19 -10.35
C ARG A 3 7.63 -8.77 -10.03
N VAL A 4 6.72 -9.02 -10.97
CA VAL A 4 5.28 -8.78 -10.82
C VAL A 4 4.59 -10.14 -11.00
N LEU A 5 3.91 -10.64 -9.98
CA LEU A 5 3.36 -11.98 -9.93
C LEU A 5 1.88 -11.92 -9.53
N ASN A 6 0.99 -12.53 -10.31
CA ASN A 6 -0.45 -12.59 -10.03
C ASN A 6 -1.04 -11.21 -9.66
N SER A 7 -0.61 -10.17 -10.38
CA SER A 7 -0.92 -8.78 -10.05
C SER A 7 -1.33 -8.01 -11.30
N GLU A 8 -2.14 -6.97 -11.11
CA GLU A 8 -2.64 -6.13 -12.18
C GLU A 8 -2.08 -4.71 -12.02
N LEU A 9 -1.51 -4.18 -13.09
CA LEU A 9 -0.99 -2.83 -13.18
C LEU A 9 -1.79 -2.05 -14.22
N MET A 10 -2.40 -0.92 -13.79
CA MET A 10 -3.18 -0.06 -14.68
C MET A 10 -2.29 0.85 -15.52
N ARG A 11 -2.88 1.78 -16.26
CA ARG A 11 -2.15 2.64 -17.20
C ARG A 11 -1.11 3.52 -16.49
N HIS A 12 0.07 3.66 -17.08
CA HIS A 12 1.14 4.55 -16.61
C HIS A 12 1.69 4.24 -15.22
N VAL A 13 1.47 3.02 -14.71
CA VAL A 13 2.14 2.56 -13.48
C VAL A 13 3.63 2.38 -13.76
N LYS A 14 4.46 2.85 -12.82
CA LYS A 14 5.92 2.76 -12.91
C LYS A 14 6.49 1.96 -11.77
N ILE A 15 7.13 0.85 -12.07
CA ILE A 15 7.80 -0.01 -11.09
C ILE A 15 9.31 0.10 -11.28
N ASP A 16 10.00 0.69 -10.33
CA ASP A 16 11.45 0.82 -10.35
C ASP A 16 12.16 -0.53 -10.11
N ARG A 17 13.46 -0.52 -9.87
CA ARG A 17 14.30 -1.73 -9.82
C ARG A 17 14.15 -2.48 -8.50
N ASN A 18 14.34 -3.82 -8.58
CA ASN A 18 14.41 -4.72 -7.42
C ASN A 18 13.13 -4.72 -6.57
N ASN A 19 12.00 -4.54 -7.22
CA ASN A 19 10.69 -4.60 -6.57
C ASN A 19 10.08 -5.98 -6.69
N LEU A 20 9.24 -6.31 -5.73
CA LEU A 20 8.40 -7.50 -5.74
C LEU A 20 6.94 -7.09 -5.53
N VAL A 21 6.10 -7.31 -6.54
CA VAL A 21 4.66 -7.08 -6.45
C VAL A 21 3.95 -8.42 -6.61
N MET A 22 3.18 -8.84 -5.62
CA MET A 22 2.49 -10.14 -5.60
C MET A 22 1.02 -9.99 -5.21
N SER A 23 0.14 -10.64 -5.96
CA SER A 23 -1.30 -10.75 -5.68
C SER A 23 -1.95 -9.39 -5.38
N SER A 24 -1.54 -8.36 -6.11
CA SER A 24 -1.88 -6.96 -5.83
C SER A 24 -2.38 -6.24 -7.07
N THR A 25 -3.12 -5.15 -6.85
CA THR A 25 -3.52 -4.22 -7.92
C THR A 25 -2.91 -2.85 -7.67
N ILE A 26 -2.39 -2.21 -8.72
CA ILE A 26 -1.87 -0.84 -8.65
C ILE A 26 -2.53 -0.03 -9.75
N ASP A 27 -3.23 1.03 -9.35
CA ASP A 27 -3.97 1.89 -10.27
C ASP A 27 -3.09 2.96 -10.91
N SER A 28 -3.66 3.61 -11.89
CA SER A 28 -3.03 4.46 -12.88
C SER A 28 -2.20 5.59 -12.28
N TYR A 29 -1.07 5.90 -12.94
CA TYR A 29 -0.15 6.98 -12.57
C TYR A 29 0.54 6.81 -11.20
N SER A 30 0.41 5.64 -10.55
CA SER A 30 1.12 5.32 -9.32
C SER A 30 2.54 4.80 -9.64
N TYR A 31 3.46 5.05 -8.73
CA TYR A 31 4.83 4.58 -8.92
C TYR A 31 5.49 4.10 -7.61
N THR A 32 6.50 3.25 -7.77
CA THR A 32 7.31 2.74 -6.67
C THR A 32 8.78 3.10 -6.89
N GLY A 33 9.47 3.45 -5.83
CA GLY A 33 10.94 3.47 -5.81
C GLY A 33 11.54 2.06 -5.77
N ASN A 34 12.87 1.97 -5.68
CA ASN A 34 13.60 0.70 -5.65
C ASN A 34 13.36 -0.10 -4.36
N PHE A 35 13.52 -1.43 -4.42
CA PHE A 35 13.48 -2.34 -3.26
C PHE A 35 12.15 -2.35 -2.51
N THR A 36 11.06 -2.00 -3.17
CA THR A 36 9.72 -2.01 -2.60
C THR A 36 9.09 -3.39 -2.75
N VAL A 37 8.43 -3.85 -1.69
CA VAL A 37 7.69 -5.12 -1.66
C VAL A 37 6.22 -4.82 -1.41
N ILE A 38 5.34 -5.29 -2.30
CA ILE A 38 3.89 -5.13 -2.22
C ILE A 38 3.25 -6.50 -2.33
N GLN A 39 2.49 -6.90 -1.30
CA GLN A 39 1.83 -8.20 -1.24
C GLN A 39 0.37 -8.05 -0.84
N ALA A 40 -0.52 -8.79 -1.51
CA ALA A 40 -1.94 -8.88 -1.20
C ALA A 40 -2.57 -7.51 -0.91
N SER A 41 -2.37 -6.52 -1.79
CA SER A 41 -2.70 -5.12 -1.56
C SER A 41 -3.42 -4.50 -2.75
N GLN A 42 -4.22 -3.48 -2.48
CA GLN A 42 -4.84 -2.62 -3.49
C GLN A 42 -4.28 -1.20 -3.33
N ILE A 43 -3.69 -0.68 -4.38
CA ILE A 43 -3.11 0.67 -4.41
C ILE A 43 -3.87 1.49 -5.45
N GLY A 44 -4.43 2.61 -5.03
CA GLY A 44 -5.17 3.55 -5.85
C GLY A 44 -4.31 4.33 -6.83
N ALA A 45 -4.93 5.24 -7.53
CA ALA A 45 -4.28 6.08 -8.55
C ALA A 45 -3.43 7.20 -7.92
N TYR A 46 -2.43 7.67 -8.68
CA TYR A 46 -1.54 8.79 -8.32
C TYR A 46 -0.76 8.60 -7.02
N CYS A 47 -0.54 7.36 -6.58
CA CYS A 47 0.23 7.07 -5.38
C CYS A 47 1.74 7.14 -5.63
N SER A 48 2.44 7.72 -4.66
CA SER A 48 3.90 7.87 -4.66
C SER A 48 4.50 7.01 -3.56
N LEU A 49 5.04 5.84 -3.89
CA LEU A 49 5.73 4.97 -2.94
C LEU A 49 7.24 5.15 -3.12
N SER A 50 7.93 5.52 -2.05
CA SER A 50 9.37 5.71 -2.06
C SER A 50 10.12 4.36 -2.08
N TRP A 51 11.43 4.37 -1.93
CA TRP A 51 12.24 3.15 -1.91
C TRP A 51 12.14 2.41 -0.57
N GLY A 52 12.33 1.09 -0.63
CA GLY A 52 12.38 0.24 0.56
C GLY A 52 11.05 0.09 1.30
N VAL A 53 9.94 0.43 0.67
CA VAL A 53 8.60 0.33 1.27
C VAL A 53 8.16 -1.14 1.31
N SER A 54 7.59 -1.58 2.43
CA SER A 54 6.97 -2.89 2.60
C SER A 54 5.47 -2.76 2.85
N VAL A 55 4.65 -3.38 2.00
CA VAL A 55 3.19 -3.33 2.10
C VAL A 55 2.62 -4.74 2.15
N GLY A 56 1.81 -5.03 3.17
CA GLY A 56 0.95 -6.21 3.24
C GLY A 56 1.69 -7.54 3.41
N GLY A 57 2.84 -7.56 4.08
CA GLY A 57 3.59 -8.79 4.36
C GLY A 57 2.72 -9.86 5.05
N GLY A 58 2.94 -11.14 4.71
CA GLY A 58 2.20 -12.25 5.29
C GLY A 58 2.47 -12.41 6.79
N GLU A 59 1.43 -12.76 7.54
CA GLU A 59 1.54 -13.06 8.96
C GLU A 59 1.84 -14.53 9.23
N HIS A 60 2.30 -14.86 10.42
CA HIS A 60 2.48 -16.20 10.90
C HIS A 60 1.38 -16.57 11.90
N PRO A 61 0.93 -17.84 11.95
CA PRO A 61 -0.12 -18.25 12.88
C PRO A 61 0.37 -18.17 14.32
N LEU A 62 -0.30 -17.35 15.15
CA LEU A 62 0.05 -17.17 16.56
C LEU A 62 -0.69 -18.15 17.49
N ASN A 63 -1.73 -18.81 16.99
CA ASN A 63 -2.60 -19.74 17.74
C ASN A 63 -2.27 -21.22 17.50
N ARG A 64 -1.10 -21.51 16.94
CA ARG A 64 -0.62 -22.88 16.67
C ARG A 64 0.60 -23.19 17.52
N PHE A 65 0.97 -24.48 17.62
CA PHE A 65 2.15 -24.92 18.39
C PHE A 65 3.47 -24.33 17.89
N THR A 66 3.52 -23.86 16.65
CA THR A 66 4.67 -23.18 16.06
C THR A 66 4.20 -22.08 15.10
N THR A 67 4.98 -21.04 14.98
CA THR A 67 4.80 -19.98 13.98
C THR A 67 5.49 -20.32 12.65
N HIS A 68 6.25 -21.39 12.59
CA HIS A 68 7.06 -21.75 11.43
C HIS A 68 6.20 -22.20 10.25
N ASP A 69 6.70 -21.99 9.05
CA ASP A 69 6.00 -22.27 7.80
C ASP A 69 5.88 -23.76 7.44
N ILE A 70 6.42 -24.68 8.25
CA ILE A 70 6.17 -26.12 8.14
C ILE A 70 4.68 -26.48 8.18
N LEU A 71 3.85 -25.62 8.74
CA LEU A 71 2.41 -25.82 8.82
C LEU A 71 1.69 -25.68 7.48
N TYR A 72 2.27 -24.93 6.54
CA TYR A 72 1.62 -24.56 5.27
C TYR A 72 2.56 -24.54 4.05
N ASN A 73 3.78 -25.03 4.22
CA ASN A 73 4.77 -25.09 3.14
C ASN A 73 5.37 -26.49 3.07
N ASP A 74 5.15 -27.15 1.95
CA ASP A 74 5.54 -28.55 1.70
C ASP A 74 7.04 -28.76 1.46
N ARG A 75 7.83 -27.68 1.32
CA ARG A 75 9.28 -27.75 1.03
C ARG A 75 10.09 -28.57 2.06
N TYR A 76 9.54 -28.80 3.23
CA TYR A 76 10.17 -29.53 4.32
C TYR A 76 9.70 -30.99 4.42
N GLY A 77 8.82 -31.43 3.54
CA GLY A 77 8.29 -32.79 3.53
C GLY A 77 7.31 -33.14 4.66
N PHE A 78 6.70 -32.13 5.29
CA PHE A 78 5.63 -32.31 6.26
C PHE A 78 4.25 -32.23 5.57
N ASP A 79 3.27 -32.89 6.16
CA ASP A 79 1.88 -32.70 5.77
C ASP A 79 1.46 -31.27 6.12
N THR A 80 0.96 -30.53 5.14
CA THR A 80 0.63 -29.13 5.27
C THR A 80 -0.86 -28.88 5.34
N CYS A 81 -1.26 -27.79 5.99
CA CYS A 81 -2.63 -27.29 6.02
C CYS A 81 -2.75 -26.07 5.09
N ALA A 82 -3.38 -26.26 3.94
CA ALA A 82 -3.53 -25.20 2.92
C ALA A 82 -4.29 -23.98 3.46
N ASP A 83 -5.27 -24.17 4.34
CA ASP A 83 -6.07 -23.09 4.92
C ASP A 83 -5.20 -22.09 5.71
N ILE A 84 -4.23 -22.58 6.48
CA ILE A 84 -3.29 -21.74 7.23
C ILE A 84 -2.47 -20.85 6.27
N GLY A 85 -2.07 -21.39 5.14
CA GLY A 85 -1.34 -20.64 4.12
C GLY A 85 -2.17 -19.50 3.53
N ALA A 86 -3.47 -19.75 3.29
CA ALA A 86 -4.41 -18.77 2.75
C ALA A 86 -4.75 -17.67 3.77
N GLU A 87 -4.97 -18.01 5.04
CA GLU A 87 -5.28 -17.07 6.13
C GLU A 87 -4.22 -15.96 6.27
N ARG A 88 -2.95 -16.25 5.94
CA ARG A 88 -1.85 -15.29 6.04
C ARG A 88 -2.04 -14.02 5.21
N TYR A 89 -2.93 -14.02 4.23
CA TYR A 89 -3.15 -12.93 3.29
C TYR A 89 -4.63 -12.52 3.18
N GLN A 90 -5.48 -12.91 4.12
CA GLN A 90 -6.91 -12.60 4.08
C GLN A 90 -7.19 -11.11 4.15
N ASP A 91 -6.53 -10.43 5.09
CA ASP A 91 -6.75 -8.99 5.30
C ASP A 91 -5.84 -8.19 4.38
N ARG A 92 -6.38 -7.77 3.25
CA ARG A 92 -5.63 -6.98 2.28
C ARG A 92 -5.37 -5.56 2.79
N VAL A 93 -4.24 -4.99 2.40
CA VAL A 93 -4.01 -3.55 2.58
C VAL A 93 -4.76 -2.78 1.50
N GLU A 94 -5.40 -1.69 1.89
CA GLU A 94 -6.08 -0.78 0.98
C GLU A 94 -5.44 0.61 1.06
N ILE A 95 -4.71 1.00 0.04
CA ILE A 95 -4.15 2.35 -0.13
C ILE A 95 -5.00 3.07 -1.15
N LYS A 96 -5.65 4.17 -0.75
CA LYS A 96 -6.50 4.98 -1.61
C LYS A 96 -5.67 5.83 -2.58
N ASN A 97 -6.26 6.85 -3.15
CA ASN A 97 -5.65 7.66 -4.20
C ASN A 97 -4.79 8.81 -3.63
N ASP A 98 -3.82 9.30 -4.41
CA ASP A 98 -2.95 10.44 -4.05
C ASP A 98 -2.17 10.23 -2.73
N VAL A 99 -1.83 9.00 -2.38
CA VAL A 99 -1.11 8.68 -1.15
C VAL A 99 0.39 8.79 -1.37
N TRP A 100 1.08 9.45 -0.43
CA TRP A 100 2.55 9.45 -0.39
C TRP A 100 3.07 8.58 0.76
N ILE A 101 3.88 7.58 0.43
CA ILE A 101 4.54 6.70 1.40
C ILE A 101 6.05 6.97 1.36
N GLY A 102 6.57 7.46 2.47
CA GLY A 102 7.99 7.75 2.67
C GLY A 102 8.87 6.50 2.67
N ALA A 103 10.16 6.69 2.46
CA ALA A 103 11.13 5.62 2.34
C ALA A 103 11.19 4.72 3.60
N ASN A 104 11.42 3.43 3.38
CA ASN A 104 11.58 2.42 4.43
C ASN A 104 10.38 2.30 5.38
N SER A 105 9.18 2.69 4.94
CA SER A 105 7.96 2.51 5.72
C SER A 105 7.45 1.08 5.60
N VAL A 106 6.78 0.62 6.65
CA VAL A 106 6.13 -0.69 6.72
C VAL A 106 4.64 -0.50 6.95
N ILE A 107 3.81 -1.03 6.05
CA ILE A 107 2.35 -1.00 6.16
C ILE A 107 1.89 -2.42 6.49
N LEU A 108 1.34 -2.61 7.68
CA LEU A 108 0.86 -3.93 8.10
C LEU A 108 -0.44 -4.31 7.38
N ARG A 109 -0.73 -5.59 7.39
CA ARG A 109 -1.94 -6.16 6.80
C ARG A 109 -3.21 -5.57 7.41
N GLY A 110 -4.29 -5.58 6.63
CA GLY A 110 -5.61 -5.08 7.05
C GLY A 110 -5.69 -3.56 7.20
N VAL A 111 -4.58 -2.84 7.04
CA VAL A 111 -4.56 -1.38 7.17
C VAL A 111 -5.18 -0.72 5.94
N ARG A 112 -6.00 0.31 6.19
CA ARG A 112 -6.50 1.23 5.17
C ARG A 112 -5.81 2.59 5.31
N ILE A 113 -5.30 3.10 4.19
CA ILE A 113 -4.74 4.46 4.08
C ILE A 113 -5.64 5.30 3.17
N GLY A 114 -6.19 6.37 3.71
CA GLY A 114 -7.16 7.25 3.05
C GLY A 114 -6.57 8.07 1.91
N ASN A 115 -7.43 8.68 1.10
CA ASN A 115 -7.03 9.51 -0.03
C ASN A 115 -6.15 10.68 0.43
N GLY A 116 -5.13 10.98 -0.35
CA GLY A 116 -4.24 12.11 -0.08
C GLY A 116 -3.43 12.00 1.22
N ALA A 117 -3.44 10.86 1.90
CA ALA A 117 -2.68 10.66 3.13
C ALA A 117 -1.17 10.62 2.89
N VAL A 118 -0.41 10.91 3.93
CA VAL A 118 1.06 10.88 3.93
C VAL A 118 1.57 9.99 5.05
N VAL A 119 2.44 9.07 4.71
CA VAL A 119 3.20 8.23 5.64
C VAL A 119 4.64 8.72 5.66
N GLY A 120 5.12 9.15 6.80
CA GLY A 120 6.52 9.61 6.96
C GLY A 120 7.51 8.48 6.79
N ALA A 121 8.74 8.79 6.37
CA ALA A 121 9.79 7.81 6.19
C ALA A 121 10.08 7.01 7.48
N GLY A 122 10.34 5.71 7.35
CA GLY A 122 10.60 4.80 8.47
C GLY A 122 9.38 4.51 9.37
N ALA A 123 8.19 4.96 9.00
CA ALA A 123 7.00 4.71 9.80
C ALA A 123 6.54 3.25 9.73
N VAL A 124 6.02 2.71 10.83
CA VAL A 124 5.36 1.40 10.89
C VAL A 124 3.86 1.61 11.12
N VAL A 125 3.09 1.48 10.06
CA VAL A 125 1.64 1.72 10.08
C VAL A 125 0.92 0.47 10.53
N THR A 126 0.33 0.54 11.72
CA THR A 126 -0.37 -0.56 12.40
C THR A 126 -1.88 -0.33 12.51
N LYS A 127 -2.38 0.82 12.10
CA LYS A 127 -3.79 1.23 12.14
C LYS A 127 -4.10 2.12 10.94
N ASP A 128 -5.38 2.23 10.63
CA ASP A 128 -5.87 3.06 9.53
C ASP A 128 -5.42 4.52 9.66
N ILE A 129 -5.16 5.13 8.51
CA ILE A 129 -4.86 6.55 8.37
C ILE A 129 -6.01 7.22 7.63
N PRO A 130 -6.61 8.28 8.20
CA PRO A 130 -7.73 8.97 7.57
C PRO A 130 -7.31 9.71 6.29
N ASP A 131 -8.30 10.08 5.48
CA ASP A 131 -8.08 10.89 4.28
C ASP A 131 -7.31 12.18 4.64
N TYR A 132 -6.30 12.50 3.83
CA TYR A 132 -5.40 13.65 4.01
C TYR A 132 -4.66 13.71 5.35
N GLY A 133 -4.65 12.61 6.12
CA GLY A 133 -3.90 12.51 7.37
C GLY A 133 -2.40 12.36 7.11
N ILE A 134 -1.57 12.97 7.96
CA ILE A 134 -0.12 12.79 7.98
C ILE A 134 0.23 11.96 9.21
N ALA A 135 0.76 10.74 9.00
CA ALA A 135 1.16 9.84 10.07
C ALA A 135 2.65 9.54 10.01
N VAL A 136 3.30 9.53 11.17
CA VAL A 136 4.76 9.28 11.29
C VAL A 136 5.08 8.42 12.49
N GLY A 137 6.24 7.81 12.49
CA GLY A 137 6.82 7.11 13.65
C GLY A 137 6.59 5.60 13.65
N ASN A 138 7.08 4.95 14.69
CA ASN A 138 6.96 3.51 14.95
C ASN A 138 6.49 3.28 16.39
N PRO A 139 5.24 2.83 16.62
CA PRO A 139 4.17 2.73 15.63
C PRO A 139 3.72 4.11 15.12
N ALA A 140 3.24 4.17 13.88
CA ALA A 140 2.79 5.41 13.25
C ALA A 140 1.63 6.05 14.01
N ARG A 141 1.67 7.39 14.15
CA ARG A 141 0.61 8.19 14.76
C ARG A 141 0.25 9.35 13.84
N LEU A 142 -1.04 9.63 13.74
CA LEU A 142 -1.54 10.83 13.07
C LEU A 142 -1.02 12.05 13.83
N ILE A 143 -0.31 12.94 13.13
CA ILE A 143 0.24 14.17 13.70
C ILE A 143 -0.56 15.40 13.30
N ARG A 144 -1.14 15.43 12.10
CA ARG A 144 -1.99 16.51 11.57
C ARG A 144 -2.63 16.08 10.25
N TYR A 145 -3.51 16.91 9.75
CA TYR A 145 -4.01 16.81 8.38
C TYR A 145 -3.22 17.76 7.44
N ARG A 146 -3.26 17.46 6.13
CA ARG A 146 -2.65 18.30 5.08
C ARG A 146 -3.35 19.66 4.97
N PHE A 147 -4.66 19.65 5.13
CA PHE A 147 -5.55 20.79 4.88
C PHE A 147 -6.61 20.92 5.97
N SER A 148 -7.37 22.02 5.95
CA SER A 148 -8.58 22.19 6.78
C SER A 148 -9.70 21.25 6.31
N ASP A 149 -10.66 20.95 7.19
CA ASP A 149 -11.79 20.06 6.90
C ASP A 149 -12.57 20.50 5.65
N ALA A 150 -12.85 21.78 5.51
CA ALA A 150 -13.56 22.34 4.36
C ALA A 150 -12.81 22.11 3.02
N VAL A 151 -11.47 22.13 3.04
CA VAL A 151 -10.65 21.82 1.86
C VAL A 151 -10.65 20.33 1.58
N ILE A 152 -10.54 19.50 2.61
CA ILE A 152 -10.59 18.03 2.50
C ILE A 152 -11.92 17.60 1.88
N GLU A 153 -13.04 18.10 2.39
CA GLU A 153 -14.37 17.79 1.85
C GLU A 153 -14.49 18.13 0.37
N ARG A 154 -14.01 19.30 -0.05
CA ARG A 154 -14.02 19.71 -1.46
C ARG A 154 -13.13 18.84 -2.34
N LEU A 155 -11.93 18.45 -1.87
CA LEU A 155 -11.02 17.58 -2.58
C LEU A 155 -11.62 16.19 -2.74
N LEU A 156 -12.23 15.62 -1.68
CA LEU A 156 -12.92 14.35 -1.73
C LEU A 156 -14.13 14.38 -2.70
N ALA A 157 -14.93 15.43 -2.64
CA ALA A 157 -16.07 15.61 -3.52
C ALA A 157 -15.67 15.76 -5.00
N SER A 158 -14.52 16.35 -5.29
CA SER A 158 -14.03 16.52 -6.66
C SER A 158 -13.64 15.22 -7.34
N GLN A 159 -13.21 14.21 -6.57
CA GLN A 159 -12.65 12.94 -7.08
C GLN A 159 -11.67 13.14 -8.25
N TRP A 160 -10.82 14.14 -8.16
CA TRP A 160 -9.95 14.60 -9.25
C TRP A 160 -9.09 13.48 -9.86
N TRP A 161 -8.76 12.44 -9.10
CA TRP A 161 -8.02 11.27 -9.56
C TRP A 161 -8.79 10.40 -10.57
N LEU A 162 -10.09 10.62 -10.75
CA LEU A 162 -10.91 9.98 -11.80
C LEU A 162 -10.98 10.82 -13.07
N LEU A 163 -10.46 12.04 -13.07
CA LEU A 163 -10.50 12.91 -14.23
C LEU A 163 -9.57 12.38 -15.34
N ASP A 164 -9.99 12.61 -16.55
CA ASP A 164 -9.17 12.35 -17.74
C ASP A 164 -7.86 13.17 -17.70
N ALA A 165 -6.76 12.54 -18.10
CA ALA A 165 -5.43 13.18 -18.07
C ALA A 165 -5.37 14.48 -18.88
N ASP A 166 -6.14 14.59 -19.98
CA ASP A 166 -6.17 15.81 -20.80
C ASP A 166 -6.90 16.95 -20.07
N LYS A 167 -7.91 16.61 -19.26
CA LYS A 167 -8.56 17.60 -18.39
C LYS A 167 -7.61 18.07 -17.29
N LEU A 168 -6.89 17.14 -16.66
CA LEU A 168 -5.91 17.51 -15.63
C LEU A 168 -4.79 18.40 -16.18
N ARG A 169 -4.25 18.08 -17.36
CA ARG A 169 -3.19 18.89 -17.99
C ARG A 169 -3.60 20.34 -18.22
N LYS A 170 -4.86 20.59 -18.58
CA LYS A 170 -5.37 21.94 -18.80
C LYS A 170 -5.49 22.78 -17.53
N HIS A 171 -5.56 22.12 -16.37
CA HIS A 171 -5.81 22.75 -15.08
C HIS A 171 -4.65 22.64 -14.09
N ILE A 172 -3.57 21.94 -14.43
CA ILE A 172 -2.43 21.69 -13.53
C ILE A 172 -1.74 22.96 -13.05
N SER A 173 -1.86 24.06 -13.81
CA SER A 173 -1.32 25.37 -13.42
C SER A 173 -2.13 26.08 -12.33
N PHE A 174 -3.29 25.55 -11.96
CA PHE A 174 -4.14 26.10 -10.89
C PHE A 174 -3.92 25.41 -9.55
N PHE A 175 -3.10 24.35 -9.52
CA PHE A 175 -2.70 23.61 -8.33
C PHE A 175 -1.25 23.92 -7.95
#